data_4b47fb2448765beec6b52f31d01bd498
#
_entry.id   4b47fb2448765beec6b52f31d01bd498
#
_cell.length_a   1.000
_cell.length_b   1.000
_cell.length_c   1.000
_cell.angle_alpha   90.00
_cell.angle_beta   90.00
_cell.angle_gamma   90.00
#
_symmetry.space_group_name_H-M   'P 1'
#
loop_
_entity.id
_entity.type
_entity.pdbx_description
1 polymer ?
#
loop_
_entity_poly.entity_id
_entity_poly.type
_entity_poly.pdbx_seq_one_letter_code
_entity_poly.pdbx_strand_id
1 'polypeptide(L)'
;LQAWLGWRSYRKVAADWRKIVIYSESGQDWHYIEALIEVLNHDLQQKVTYVTSDQNDPRLSRRHHLFGAICIPEGFFLTLHFNMQKADVVVLTMMDLDNLQLKKSINPVHYIYLFHALGSTHMVDHANSYDAYDSLFCVGPHHVEELRKRESMQAMQTRNLFEYGHPRLESLLSAARAYEQGLEHETSDAATPPV
;
A
#
# COMPACT_ATOMS: atom_id res chain seq x y z
N LEU A 1 15.78 16.06 14.09
CA LEU A 1 14.83 16.23 15.19
C LEU A 1 13.46 15.60 14.85
N GLN A 2 12.87 15.88 13.68
CA GLN A 2 11.56 15.38 13.28
C GLN A 2 11.50 13.83 13.22
N ALA A 3 12.48 13.18 12.63
CA ALA A 3 12.54 11.71 12.56
C ALA A 3 12.54 11.06 13.96
N TRP A 4 13.26 11.65 14.93
CA TRP A 4 13.23 11.19 16.31
C TRP A 4 11.86 11.39 16.97
N LEU A 5 11.22 12.53 16.73
CA LEU A 5 9.88 12.82 17.26
C LEU A 5 8.84 11.84 16.69
N GLY A 6 8.88 11.56 15.39
CA GLY A 6 8.01 10.59 14.73
C GLY A 6 8.20 9.19 15.29
N TRP A 7 9.45 8.72 15.36
CA TRP A 7 9.78 7.42 15.95
C TRP A 7 9.32 7.31 17.41
N ARG A 8 9.55 8.35 18.23
CA ARG A 8 9.09 8.39 19.61
C ARG A 8 7.57 8.39 19.71
N SER A 9 6.87 9.10 18.82
CA SER A 9 5.41 9.11 18.75
C SER A 9 4.87 7.74 18.43
N TYR A 10 5.43 7.05 17.42
CA TYR A 10 5.06 5.68 17.10
C TYR A 10 5.22 4.73 18.29
N ARG A 11 6.31 4.83 19.02
CA ARG A 11 6.55 3.96 20.20
C ARG A 11 5.55 4.16 21.33
N LYS A 12 4.88 5.32 21.39
CA LYS A 12 3.82 5.61 22.37
C LYS A 12 2.44 5.16 21.92
N VAL A 13 2.28 4.80 20.65
CA VAL A 13 1.02 4.28 20.11
C VAL A 13 0.67 2.99 20.82
N ALA A 14 -0.60 2.82 21.21
CA ALA A 14 -1.09 1.63 21.88
C ALA A 14 -0.90 0.37 21.02
N ALA A 15 -0.78 -0.79 21.65
CA ALA A 15 -0.44 -2.03 20.95
C ALA A 15 -1.46 -2.42 19.86
N ASP A 16 -2.74 -2.18 20.12
CA ASP A 16 -3.84 -2.45 19.18
C ASP A 16 -3.78 -1.61 17.91
N TRP A 17 -3.19 -0.41 17.97
CA TRP A 17 -2.93 0.46 16.83
C TRP A 17 -1.68 0.05 16.02
N ARG A 18 -0.81 -0.76 16.59
CA ARG A 18 0.44 -1.19 15.95
C ARG A 18 0.33 -2.53 15.25
N LYS A 19 -0.86 -3.16 15.26
CA LYS A 19 -1.06 -4.46 14.61
C LYS A 19 -0.94 -4.39 13.10
N ILE A 20 -1.57 -3.39 12.49
CA ILE A 20 -1.54 -3.18 11.04
C ILE A 20 -0.85 -1.85 10.78
N VAL A 21 0.29 -1.91 10.15
CA VAL A 21 1.09 -0.75 9.76
C VAL A 21 1.19 -0.71 8.24
N ILE A 22 0.90 0.43 7.66
CA ILE A 22 1.08 0.68 6.23
C ILE A 22 2.15 1.77 6.11
N TYR A 23 3.21 1.47 5.36
CA TYR A 23 4.29 2.42 5.12
C TYR A 23 4.30 2.88 3.67
N SER A 24 4.50 4.18 3.48
CA SER A 24 4.69 4.81 2.18
C SER A 24 5.85 5.80 2.23
N GLU A 25 6.71 5.74 1.23
CA GLU A 25 7.83 6.67 1.08
C GLU A 25 7.33 8.07 0.70
N SER A 26 6.25 8.14 -0.08
CA SER A 26 5.69 9.36 -0.63
C SER A 26 4.17 9.41 -0.51
N GLY A 27 3.61 10.59 -0.24
CA GLY A 27 2.17 10.81 -0.27
C GLY A 27 1.50 10.48 -1.61
N GLN A 28 2.27 10.31 -2.68
CA GLN A 28 1.78 9.91 -4.01
C GLN A 28 1.27 8.46 -4.04
N ASP A 29 1.78 7.58 -3.19
CA ASP A 29 1.36 6.17 -3.12
C ASP A 29 -0.04 6.00 -2.56
N TRP A 30 -0.60 7.05 -1.98
CA TRP A 30 -1.92 7.02 -1.35
C TRP A 30 -3.02 6.43 -2.24
N HIS A 31 -3.00 6.75 -3.52
CA HIS A 31 -4.00 6.25 -4.49
C HIS A 31 -4.06 4.73 -4.61
N TYR A 32 -3.00 4.03 -4.20
CA TYR A 32 -2.93 2.57 -4.20
C TYR A 32 -3.30 1.97 -2.85
N ILE A 33 -3.12 2.75 -1.78
CA ILE A 33 -3.27 2.33 -0.39
C ILE A 33 -4.69 2.65 0.14
N GLU A 34 -5.32 3.70 -0.36
CA GLU A 34 -6.60 4.24 0.16
C GLU A 34 -7.69 3.19 0.23
N ALA A 35 -7.92 2.46 -0.87
CA ALA A 35 -8.94 1.41 -0.93
C ALA A 35 -8.71 0.30 0.12
N LEU A 36 -7.45 -0.10 0.34
CA LEU A 36 -7.11 -1.06 1.37
C LEU A 36 -7.44 -0.53 2.78
N ILE A 37 -7.12 0.73 3.05
CA ILE A 37 -7.43 1.37 4.34
C ILE A 37 -8.94 1.48 4.55
N GLU A 38 -9.70 1.79 3.51
CA GLU A 38 -11.15 1.87 3.58
C GLU A 38 -11.77 0.52 3.95
N VAL A 39 -11.38 -0.55 3.28
CA VAL A 39 -11.83 -1.92 3.62
C VAL A 39 -11.43 -2.28 5.06
N LEU A 40 -10.19 -2.02 5.45
CA LEU A 40 -9.71 -2.31 6.81
C LEU A 40 -10.50 -1.54 7.88
N ASN A 41 -10.76 -0.24 7.65
CA ASN A 41 -11.44 0.59 8.61
C ASN A 41 -12.97 0.39 8.60
N HIS A 42 -13.61 0.36 7.40
CA HIS A 42 -15.06 0.30 7.28
C HIS A 42 -15.61 -1.11 7.42
N ASP A 43 -15.07 -2.07 6.66
CA ASP A 43 -15.65 -3.40 6.59
C ASP A 43 -15.14 -4.30 7.73
N LEU A 44 -13.85 -4.20 8.01
CA LEU A 44 -13.20 -5.05 8.99
C LEU A 44 -13.02 -4.40 10.36
N GLN A 45 -13.36 -3.11 10.52
CA GLN A 45 -13.25 -2.34 11.77
C GLN A 45 -11.87 -2.45 12.43
N GLN A 46 -10.81 -2.52 11.60
CA GLN A 46 -9.43 -2.62 12.06
C GLN A 46 -8.79 -1.23 12.20
N LYS A 47 -7.98 -1.07 13.24
CA LYS A 47 -7.14 0.11 13.44
C LYS A 47 -5.91 0.02 12.54
N VAL A 48 -5.62 1.09 11.82
CA VAL A 48 -4.46 1.17 10.92
C VAL A 48 -3.57 2.33 11.34
N THR A 49 -2.28 2.06 11.46
CA THR A 49 -1.26 3.12 11.57
C THR A 49 -0.55 3.30 10.24
N TYR A 50 -0.76 4.43 9.63
CA TYR A 50 -0.05 4.87 8.43
C TYR A 50 1.24 5.57 8.84
N VAL A 51 2.36 5.09 8.33
CA VAL A 51 3.69 5.70 8.53
C VAL A 51 4.16 6.22 7.18
N THR A 52 4.59 7.47 7.11
CA THR A 52 5.12 8.06 5.88
C THR A 52 6.47 8.74 6.13
N SER A 53 7.34 8.73 5.12
CA SER A 53 8.57 9.51 5.12
C SER A 53 8.37 10.94 4.60
N ASP A 54 7.25 11.19 3.93
CA ASP A 54 6.89 12.52 3.41
C ASP A 54 6.35 13.42 4.51
N GLN A 55 7.10 14.47 4.83
CA GLN A 55 6.74 15.46 5.84
C GLN A 55 5.55 16.34 5.44
N ASN A 56 5.26 16.42 4.14
CA ASN A 56 4.18 17.22 3.58
C ASN A 56 2.94 16.38 3.25
N ASP A 57 2.91 15.11 3.63
CA ASP A 57 1.78 14.24 3.38
C ASP A 57 0.50 14.78 4.06
N PRO A 58 -0.55 15.14 3.29
CA PRO A 58 -1.78 15.71 3.85
C PRO A 58 -2.52 14.74 4.81
N ARG A 59 -2.24 13.43 4.75
CA ARG A 59 -2.84 12.42 5.64
C ARG A 59 -2.37 12.55 7.07
N LEU A 60 -1.26 13.23 7.32
CA LEU A 60 -0.79 13.56 8.67
C LEU A 60 -1.81 14.42 9.45
N SER A 61 -2.66 15.16 8.73
CA SER A 61 -3.75 15.96 9.30
C SER A 61 -5.09 15.22 9.36
N ARG A 62 -5.22 14.04 8.72
CA ARG A 62 -6.47 13.27 8.68
C ARG A 62 -6.82 12.77 10.09
N ARG A 63 -8.07 12.96 10.49
CA ARG A 63 -8.62 12.48 11.76
C ARG A 63 -9.70 11.45 11.49
N HIS A 64 -9.48 10.23 11.96
CA HIS A 64 -10.46 9.15 11.90
C HIS A 64 -10.23 8.22 13.08
N HIS A 65 -11.30 7.65 13.66
CA HIS A 65 -11.22 6.85 14.89
C HIS A 65 -10.48 5.51 14.74
N LEU A 66 -10.30 5.03 13.51
CA LEU A 66 -9.54 3.80 13.17
C LEU A 66 -8.29 4.06 12.34
N PHE A 67 -7.96 5.32 12.03
CA PHE A 67 -6.80 5.69 11.23
C PHE A 67 -5.90 6.67 11.97
N GLY A 68 -4.64 6.32 12.12
CA GLY A 68 -3.60 7.20 12.67
C GLY A 68 -2.45 7.38 11.69
N ALA A 69 -1.94 8.59 11.52
CA ALA A 69 -0.81 8.87 10.64
C ALA A 69 0.37 9.44 11.41
N ILE A 70 1.59 8.98 11.08
CA ILE A 70 2.84 9.38 11.71
C ILE A 70 3.90 9.58 10.63
N CYS A 71 4.60 10.70 10.67
CA CYS A 71 5.75 10.94 9.81
C CYS A 71 7.04 10.52 10.51
N ILE A 72 7.80 9.65 9.84
CA ILE A 72 9.18 9.30 10.21
C ILE A 72 10.03 9.53 8.96
N PRO A 73 10.63 10.71 8.78
CA PRO A 73 11.49 11.01 7.65
C PRO A 73 12.63 10.00 7.50
N GLU A 74 13.12 9.86 6.27
CA GLU A 74 14.24 8.98 5.94
C GLU A 74 15.45 9.20 6.86
N GLY A 75 16.20 8.12 7.06
CA GLY A 75 17.43 8.11 7.85
C GLY A 75 17.40 7.14 9.02
N PHE A 76 18.32 7.33 9.96
CA PHE A 76 18.58 6.39 11.07
C PHE A 76 17.32 5.98 11.84
N PHE A 77 16.42 6.90 12.17
CA PHE A 77 15.22 6.57 12.95
C PHE A 77 14.17 5.78 12.17
N LEU A 78 14.10 5.93 10.86
CA LEU A 78 13.28 5.09 10.00
C LEU A 78 13.84 3.66 9.96
N THR A 79 15.15 3.52 9.75
CA THR A 79 15.83 2.21 9.80
C THR A 79 15.62 1.53 11.17
N LEU A 80 15.75 2.27 12.24
CA LEU A 80 15.51 1.76 13.60
C LEU A 80 14.04 1.36 13.81
N HIS A 81 13.10 2.13 13.23
CA HIS A 81 11.67 1.80 13.26
C HIS A 81 11.41 0.44 12.60
N PHE A 82 11.93 0.22 11.41
CA PHE A 82 11.76 -1.05 10.71
C PHE A 82 12.42 -2.22 11.47
N ASN A 83 13.66 -2.05 11.92
CA ASN A 83 14.38 -3.10 12.66
C ASN A 83 13.69 -3.52 13.97
N MET A 84 12.97 -2.60 14.60
CA MET A 84 12.30 -2.83 15.89
C MET A 84 10.78 -2.94 15.78
N GLN A 85 10.24 -3.05 14.58
CA GLN A 85 8.82 -3.15 14.32
C GLN A 85 8.22 -4.37 15.05
N LYS A 86 7.03 -4.19 15.63
CA LYS A 86 6.28 -5.24 16.37
C LYS A 86 4.84 -5.35 15.84
N ALA A 87 4.60 -4.92 14.61
CA ALA A 87 3.31 -5.11 13.98
C ALA A 87 3.05 -6.60 13.71
N ASP A 88 1.80 -6.99 13.64
CA ASP A 88 1.42 -8.30 13.13
C ASP A 88 1.64 -8.31 11.60
N VAL A 89 1.28 -7.19 10.94
CA VAL A 89 1.37 -7.02 9.48
C VAL A 89 1.95 -5.64 9.14
N VAL A 90 2.87 -5.62 8.18
CA VAL A 90 3.37 -4.39 7.55
C VAL A 90 3.13 -4.46 6.04
N VAL A 91 2.40 -3.48 5.50
CA VAL A 91 2.16 -3.33 4.07
C VAL A 91 3.05 -2.24 3.50
N LEU A 92 3.70 -2.51 2.37
CA LEU A 92 4.61 -1.59 1.69
C LEU A 92 4.35 -1.55 0.19
N THR A 93 4.65 -0.41 -0.41
CA THR A 93 4.68 -0.21 -1.87
C THR A 93 6.12 -0.20 -2.42
N MET A 94 7.13 -0.11 -1.53
CA MET A 94 8.54 -0.09 -1.91
C MET A 94 9.08 -1.47 -2.23
N MET A 95 9.93 -1.56 -3.24
CA MET A 95 10.73 -2.76 -3.56
C MET A 95 11.99 -2.84 -2.66
N ASP A 96 12.72 -3.94 -2.76
CA ASP A 96 14.04 -4.11 -2.14
C ASP A 96 14.06 -4.05 -0.60
N LEU A 97 12.96 -4.41 0.04
CA LEU A 97 12.95 -4.68 1.48
C LEU A 97 14.04 -5.71 1.80
N ASP A 98 14.81 -5.48 2.86
CA ASP A 98 15.93 -6.29 3.33
C ASP A 98 17.20 -6.26 2.46
N ASN A 99 17.16 -5.62 1.30
CA ASN A 99 18.31 -5.55 0.40
C ASN A 99 19.22 -4.34 0.66
N LEU A 100 18.66 -3.17 1.01
CA LEU A 100 19.40 -1.92 1.15
C LEU A 100 19.29 -1.32 2.55
N GLN A 101 18.61 -0.19 2.66
CA GLN A 101 18.56 0.61 3.89
C GLN A 101 17.54 0.10 4.90
N LEU A 102 16.43 -0.45 4.43
CA LEU A 102 15.35 -0.92 5.28
C LEU A 102 15.41 -2.43 5.44
N LYS A 103 15.72 -2.87 6.63
CA LYS A 103 15.81 -4.29 7.00
C LYS A 103 14.51 -4.77 7.62
N LYS A 104 14.19 -6.06 7.43
CA LYS A 104 13.10 -6.71 8.17
C LYS A 104 13.32 -6.59 9.68
N SER A 105 12.24 -6.57 10.42
CA SER A 105 12.30 -6.56 11.87
C SER A 105 12.95 -7.83 12.43
N ILE A 106 13.60 -7.68 13.58
CA ILE A 106 14.04 -8.81 14.41
C ILE A 106 12.88 -9.57 15.05
N ASN A 107 11.66 -8.98 15.03
CA ASN A 107 10.45 -9.60 15.53
C ASN A 107 9.70 -10.31 14.40
N PRO A 108 8.81 -11.25 14.71
CA PRO A 108 8.01 -11.95 13.72
C PRO A 108 6.92 -11.01 13.16
N VAL A 109 7.22 -10.35 12.06
CA VAL A 109 6.31 -9.43 11.34
C VAL A 109 6.02 -10.03 9.97
N HIS A 110 4.75 -10.06 9.58
CA HIS A 110 4.33 -10.48 8.25
C HIS A 110 4.37 -9.29 7.29
N TYR A 111 5.21 -9.37 6.26
CA TYR A 111 5.41 -8.30 5.27
C TYR A 111 4.61 -8.57 4.01
N ILE A 112 3.80 -7.59 3.61
CA ILE A 112 2.99 -7.62 2.39
C ILE A 112 3.50 -6.55 1.43
N TYR A 113 3.81 -6.95 0.20
CA TYR A 113 4.04 -6.01 -0.89
C TYR A 113 2.73 -5.72 -1.62
N LEU A 114 2.41 -4.45 -1.80
CA LEU A 114 1.26 -4.00 -2.56
C LEU A 114 1.74 -3.51 -3.94
N PHE A 115 1.43 -4.27 -4.99
CA PHE A 115 1.73 -3.86 -6.35
C PHE A 115 0.93 -2.63 -6.76
N HIS A 116 1.60 -1.68 -7.38
CA HIS A 116 1.04 -0.43 -7.85
C HIS A 116 1.33 -0.16 -9.35
N ALA A 117 2.14 -1.00 -9.99
CA ALA A 117 2.41 -0.98 -11.42
C ALA A 117 1.63 -2.09 -12.14
N LEU A 118 1.09 -1.77 -13.32
CA LEU A 118 0.34 -2.72 -14.17
C LEU A 118 1.26 -3.56 -15.07
N GLY A 119 2.51 -3.14 -15.22
CA GLY A 119 3.48 -3.80 -16.08
C GLY A 119 3.94 -5.15 -15.55
N SER A 120 4.54 -5.93 -16.42
CA SER A 120 5.13 -7.23 -16.08
C SER A 120 6.29 -7.07 -15.08
N THR A 121 6.34 -7.93 -14.07
CA THR A 121 7.33 -7.86 -12.99
C THR A 121 8.77 -8.06 -13.49
N HIS A 122 8.97 -8.84 -14.54
CA HIS A 122 10.31 -9.13 -15.08
C HIS A 122 10.89 -8.01 -15.96
N MET A 123 10.11 -7.03 -16.34
CA MET A 123 10.56 -5.92 -17.19
C MET A 123 11.12 -4.74 -16.38
N VAL A 124 10.74 -4.59 -15.14
CA VAL A 124 11.01 -3.40 -14.33
C VAL A 124 11.83 -3.75 -13.08
N ASP A 125 11.75 -4.99 -12.60
CA ASP A 125 12.23 -5.36 -11.29
C ASP A 125 13.62 -6.00 -11.33
N HIS A 126 14.42 -5.70 -10.31
CA HIS A 126 15.66 -6.43 -10.07
C HIS A 126 15.37 -7.86 -9.59
N ALA A 127 16.36 -8.73 -9.74
CA ALA A 127 16.19 -10.16 -9.50
C ALA A 127 15.64 -10.55 -8.11
N ASN A 128 15.73 -9.68 -7.09
CA ASN A 128 15.38 -10.01 -5.70
C ASN A 128 14.42 -9.01 -5.06
N SER A 129 13.75 -8.16 -5.85
CA SER A 129 12.95 -7.02 -5.35
C SER A 129 11.81 -7.41 -4.38
N TYR A 130 11.28 -8.63 -4.51
CA TYR A 130 10.15 -9.10 -3.70
C TYR A 130 10.49 -10.26 -2.76
N ASP A 131 11.76 -10.69 -2.69
CA ASP A 131 12.11 -11.94 -2.00
C ASP A 131 11.94 -11.86 -0.48
N ALA A 132 12.02 -10.67 0.07
CA ALA A 132 11.83 -10.43 1.50
C ALA A 132 10.35 -10.40 1.95
N TYR A 133 9.40 -10.42 1.02
CA TYR A 133 7.97 -10.35 1.34
C TYR A 133 7.36 -11.74 1.56
N ASP A 134 6.47 -11.83 2.54
CA ASP A 134 5.77 -13.06 2.89
C ASP A 134 4.50 -13.24 2.05
N SER A 135 3.87 -12.13 1.66
CA SER A 135 2.69 -12.09 0.79
C SER A 135 2.81 -10.98 -0.25
N LEU A 136 2.18 -11.17 -1.40
CA LEU A 136 2.15 -10.20 -2.49
C LEU A 136 0.71 -9.97 -2.95
N PHE A 137 0.28 -8.70 -2.95
CA PHE A 137 -1.00 -8.26 -3.48
C PHE A 137 -0.83 -7.86 -4.94
N CYS A 138 -1.14 -8.80 -5.83
CA CYS A 138 -0.93 -8.72 -7.26
C CYS A 138 -2.05 -7.93 -7.94
N VAL A 139 -1.74 -7.19 -9.00
CA VAL A 139 -2.74 -6.42 -9.75
C VAL A 139 -3.64 -7.31 -10.64
N GLY A 140 -3.21 -8.55 -10.90
CA GLY A 140 -3.99 -9.48 -11.72
C GLY A 140 -3.28 -10.81 -11.92
N PRO A 141 -3.90 -11.75 -12.66
CA PRO A 141 -3.41 -13.10 -12.84
C PRO A 141 -2.02 -13.17 -13.48
N HIS A 142 -1.69 -12.24 -14.38
CA HIS A 142 -0.37 -12.19 -15.02
C HIS A 142 0.78 -12.05 -14.00
N HIS A 143 0.63 -11.20 -12.96
CA HIS A 143 1.61 -11.11 -11.88
C HIS A 143 1.72 -12.42 -11.09
N VAL A 144 0.60 -13.08 -10.83
CA VAL A 144 0.59 -14.38 -10.12
C VAL A 144 1.35 -15.43 -10.94
N GLU A 145 1.07 -15.53 -12.24
CA GLU A 145 1.75 -16.47 -13.14
C GLU A 145 3.25 -16.22 -13.22
N GLU A 146 3.68 -14.96 -13.40
CA GLU A 146 5.08 -14.57 -13.47
C GLU A 146 5.82 -14.90 -12.18
N LEU A 147 5.25 -14.55 -11.03
CA LEU A 147 5.84 -14.81 -9.72
C LEU A 147 5.94 -16.31 -9.41
N ARG A 148 4.91 -17.11 -9.74
CA ARG A 148 4.95 -18.56 -9.60
C ARG A 148 6.01 -19.21 -10.50
N LYS A 149 6.13 -18.73 -11.74
CA LYS A 149 7.19 -19.16 -12.65
C LYS A 149 8.57 -18.85 -12.09
N ARG A 150 8.77 -17.67 -11.56
CA ARG A 150 10.02 -17.26 -10.91
C ARG A 150 10.35 -18.13 -9.69
N GLU A 151 9.39 -18.34 -8.80
CA GLU A 151 9.55 -19.21 -7.62
C GLU A 151 10.00 -20.62 -8.04
N SER A 152 9.38 -21.18 -9.08
CA SER A 152 9.74 -22.50 -9.62
C SER A 152 11.14 -22.51 -10.22
N MET A 153 11.51 -21.50 -11.01
CA MET A 153 12.82 -21.45 -11.68
C MET A 153 13.98 -21.26 -10.70
N GLN A 154 13.76 -20.58 -9.60
CA GLN A 154 14.79 -20.27 -8.59
C GLN A 154 14.74 -21.18 -7.36
N ALA A 155 13.87 -22.21 -7.38
CA ALA A 155 13.63 -23.10 -6.24
C ALA A 155 13.36 -22.34 -4.93
N MET A 156 12.60 -21.23 -5.01
CA MET A 156 12.25 -20.40 -3.87
C MET A 156 11.10 -20.99 -3.07
N GLN A 157 10.99 -20.57 -1.81
CA GLN A 157 9.81 -20.87 -1.01
C GLN A 157 8.56 -20.20 -1.62
N THR A 158 7.47 -20.95 -1.70
CA THR A 158 6.18 -20.45 -2.18
C THR A 158 5.61 -19.42 -1.22
N ARG A 159 5.31 -18.22 -1.73
CA ARG A 159 4.69 -17.11 -0.99
C ARG A 159 3.18 -17.08 -1.18
N ASN A 160 2.50 -16.31 -0.36
CA ASN A 160 1.07 -16.07 -0.55
C ASN A 160 0.87 -14.99 -1.62
N LEU A 161 0.25 -15.36 -2.74
CA LEU A 161 -0.09 -14.44 -3.83
C LEU A 161 -1.60 -14.24 -3.88
N PHE A 162 -2.05 -12.98 -3.88
CA PHE A 162 -3.45 -12.60 -3.92
C PHE A 162 -3.72 -11.69 -5.11
N GLU A 163 -4.72 -11.97 -5.90
CA GLU A 163 -5.21 -11.06 -6.93
C GLU A 163 -6.02 -9.95 -6.26
N TYR A 164 -5.35 -8.84 -5.97
CA TYR A 164 -5.93 -7.70 -5.26
C TYR A 164 -6.62 -6.71 -6.21
N GLY A 165 -6.19 -6.67 -7.48
CA GLY A 165 -6.64 -5.68 -8.44
C GLY A 165 -5.78 -4.41 -8.44
N HIS A 166 -6.28 -3.36 -9.09
CA HIS A 166 -5.61 -2.07 -9.19
C HIS A 166 -6.59 -0.92 -8.87
N PRO A 167 -6.68 -0.49 -7.60
CA PRO A 167 -7.71 0.45 -7.14
C PRO A 167 -7.77 1.76 -7.93
N ARG A 168 -6.61 2.30 -8.34
CA ARG A 168 -6.56 3.52 -9.15
C ARG A 168 -7.21 3.32 -10.53
N LEU A 169 -7.00 2.17 -11.15
CA LEU A 169 -7.63 1.87 -12.45
C LEU A 169 -9.14 1.71 -12.29
N GLU A 170 -9.58 1.05 -11.24
CA GLU A 170 -11.00 0.90 -10.93
C GLU A 170 -11.69 2.24 -10.69
N SER A 171 -11.05 3.16 -9.96
CA SER A 171 -11.54 4.53 -9.78
C SER A 171 -11.66 5.27 -11.09
N LEU A 172 -10.66 5.18 -11.96
CA LEU A 172 -10.67 5.83 -13.28
C LEU A 172 -11.76 5.27 -14.19
N LEU A 173 -11.94 3.94 -14.20
CA LEU A 173 -13.02 3.30 -14.95
C LEU A 173 -14.41 3.70 -14.44
N SER A 174 -14.58 3.80 -13.13
CA SER A 174 -15.82 4.26 -12.53
C SER A 174 -16.14 5.71 -12.89
N ALA A 175 -15.13 6.59 -12.86
CA ALA A 175 -15.29 7.99 -13.26
C ALA A 175 -15.60 8.12 -14.76
N ALA A 176 -14.94 7.33 -15.62
CA ALA A 176 -15.21 7.33 -17.06
C ALA A 176 -16.65 6.89 -17.37
N ARG A 177 -17.13 5.82 -16.74
CA ARG A 177 -18.51 5.35 -16.89
C ARG A 177 -19.53 6.39 -16.43
N ALA A 178 -19.28 7.07 -15.30
CA ALA A 178 -20.17 8.13 -14.82
C ALA A 178 -20.21 9.32 -15.79
N TYR A 179 -19.06 9.67 -16.40
CA TYR A 179 -18.98 10.72 -17.41
C TYR A 179 -19.76 10.34 -18.69
N GLU A 180 -19.61 9.13 -19.18
CA GLU A 180 -20.36 8.62 -20.35
C GLU A 180 -21.87 8.64 -20.11
N GLN A 181 -22.34 8.19 -18.94
CA GLN A 181 -23.75 8.24 -18.55
C GLN A 181 -24.29 9.67 -18.45
N GLY A 182 -23.48 10.62 -17.97
CA GLY A 182 -23.83 12.05 -17.95
C GLY A 182 -24.02 12.62 -19.35
N LEU A 183 -23.14 12.27 -20.29
CA LEU A 183 -23.25 12.68 -21.69
C LEU A 183 -24.48 12.07 -22.39
N GLU A 184 -24.82 10.82 -22.10
CA GLU A 184 -26.02 10.18 -22.64
C GLU A 184 -27.30 10.86 -22.14
N HIS A 185 -27.34 11.33 -20.90
CA HIS A 185 -28.48 12.10 -20.38
C HIS A 185 -28.61 13.47 -21.04
N GLU A 186 -27.52 14.22 -21.21
CA GLU A 186 -27.53 15.51 -21.88
C GLU A 186 -27.96 15.40 -23.35
N THR A 187 -27.55 14.37 -24.05
CA THR A 187 -27.95 14.14 -25.45
C THR A 187 -29.40 13.70 -25.58
N SER A 188 -29.94 12.96 -24.60
CA SER A 188 -31.35 12.55 -24.55
C SER A 188 -32.26 13.71 -24.29
N ASP A 189 -31.91 14.63 -23.39
CA ASP A 189 -32.69 15.83 -23.09
C ASP A 189 -32.70 16.87 -24.24
N ALA A 190 -31.58 16.92 -25.00
CA ALA A 190 -31.48 17.77 -26.19
C ALA A 190 -32.29 17.25 -27.39
N ALA A 191 -32.71 16.00 -27.41
CA ALA A 191 -33.43 15.36 -28.51
C ALA A 191 -34.98 15.48 -28.39
N THR A 192 -35.51 16.12 -27.33
CA THR A 192 -36.97 16.35 -27.19
C THR A 192 -37.34 17.65 -27.86
N PRO A 193 -38.03 17.66 -29.01
CA PRO A 193 -38.48 18.90 -29.64
C PRO A 193 -39.54 19.56 -28.80
N PRO A 194 -39.59 20.90 -28.75
CA PRO A 194 -40.67 21.61 -28.05
C PRO A 194 -42.01 21.35 -28.73
N VAL A 195 -43.00 20.96 -27.94
CA VAL A 195 -44.38 20.75 -28.36
C VAL A 195 -45.07 22.10 -28.61
#